data_7c51884ba3701fc0103b88f2abd6318d
#
_entry.id   7c51884ba3701fc0103b88f2abd6318d
#
_cell.length_a   1.000
_cell.length_b   1.000
_cell.length_c   1.000
_cell.angle_alpha   90.00
_cell.angle_beta   90.00
_cell.angle_gamma   90.00
#
_symmetry.space_group_name_H-M   'P 1'
#
loop_
_entity.id
_entity.type
_entity.pdbx_description
1 polymer ?
#
loop_
_entity_poly.entity_id
_entity_poly.type
_entity_poly.pdbx_seq_one_letter_code
_entity_poly.pdbx_strand_id
1 'polypeptide(L)'
;MTKPETAAPSLRLETLDALRLLAALAVLLFHFGFRGLSLGVTDIALPAYETVLKYGYLGVQLFFVISGFVIAYSAEGRTPLQFGIARFARIYPTFVLCMTITFLVVVAFGAPRLHATPGQWAANLLIKPELIGKPALDGSYWSIFYEVIFYAWVFAFMAAGRFKRANYPAIVVGWLLISVIDRATVSSGVMRYLLLTDQSAFFCAGLILYAAFRDGYDRKILGLLALCTAVAIFQSLQLAQWNRENYHVAYSDLVVAASCIVIFATVAASIRFPRLPLPSRLMLAIGGLTYPLYLLHQHIGYVVFNLAGAVLQPLPLVILVTLGLIAFSWLIWRFFERAAQSWTKSALTALVNGALALLSGNGAKRKEGIAN
;
A
#
# COMPACT_ATOMS: atom_id res chain seq x y z
N MET A 1 37.66 -23.17 7.69
CA MET A 1 37.09 -21.82 7.87
C MET A 1 36.63 -21.35 6.51
N THR A 2 35.36 -21.60 6.17
CA THR A 2 34.73 -21.10 4.94
C THR A 2 34.34 -19.63 5.17
N LYS A 3 34.86 -18.71 4.33
CA LYS A 3 34.44 -17.29 4.33
C LYS A 3 32.93 -17.20 4.21
N PRO A 4 32.26 -16.34 5.00
CA PRO A 4 30.85 -16.09 4.80
C PRO A 4 30.66 -15.50 3.38
N GLU A 5 29.84 -16.16 2.59
CA GLU A 5 29.41 -15.73 1.28
C GLU A 5 28.76 -14.34 1.43
N THR A 6 29.44 -13.32 0.94
CA THR A 6 28.92 -11.94 0.96
C THR A 6 27.66 -11.93 0.12
N ALA A 7 26.50 -11.77 0.78
CA ALA A 7 25.22 -11.64 0.11
C ALA A 7 25.35 -10.59 -1.00
N ALA A 8 25.07 -10.99 -2.23
CA ALA A 8 25.09 -10.08 -3.38
C ALA A 8 24.23 -8.84 -3.07
N PRO A 9 24.68 -7.63 -3.42
CA PRO A 9 23.92 -6.43 -3.14
C PRO A 9 22.53 -6.57 -3.76
N SER A 10 21.49 -6.42 -2.93
CA SER A 10 20.11 -6.53 -3.38
C SER A 10 19.86 -5.54 -4.52
N LEU A 11 19.51 -6.05 -5.69
CA LEU A 11 19.21 -5.22 -6.86
C LEU A 11 18.06 -4.25 -6.51
N ARG A 12 18.37 -2.97 -6.44
CA ARG A 12 17.36 -1.96 -6.23
C ARG A 12 16.64 -1.67 -7.55
N LEU A 13 15.32 -1.74 -7.53
CA LEU A 13 14.47 -1.47 -8.68
C LEU A 13 14.03 0.01 -8.64
N GLU A 14 14.90 0.92 -9.10
CA GLU A 14 14.67 2.37 -9.05
C GLU A 14 13.42 2.80 -9.82
N THR A 15 13.12 2.13 -10.92
CA THR A 15 11.90 2.36 -11.70
C THR A 15 10.62 2.09 -10.90
N LEU A 16 10.62 1.08 -9.99
CA LEU A 16 9.47 0.86 -9.10
C LEU A 16 9.31 1.98 -8.07
N ASP A 17 10.42 2.59 -7.61
CA ASP A 17 10.35 3.77 -6.73
C ASP A 17 9.71 4.96 -7.45
N ALA A 18 10.07 5.19 -8.72
CA ALA A 18 9.43 6.23 -9.55
C ALA A 18 7.94 5.95 -9.78
N LEU A 19 7.57 4.70 -10.09
CA LEU A 19 6.16 4.31 -10.27
C LEU A 19 5.33 4.50 -8.99
N ARG A 20 5.92 4.25 -7.82
CA ARG A 20 5.24 4.54 -6.55
C ARG A 20 4.97 6.03 -6.38
N LEU A 21 5.92 6.90 -6.72
CA LEU A 21 5.69 8.35 -6.67
C LEU A 21 4.59 8.75 -7.64
N LEU A 22 4.60 8.25 -8.88
CA LEU A 22 3.54 8.52 -9.86
C LEU A 22 2.17 8.05 -9.35
N ALA A 23 2.09 6.88 -8.76
CA ALA A 23 0.88 6.35 -8.13
C ALA A 23 0.38 7.25 -6.98
N ALA A 24 1.29 7.70 -6.11
CA ALA A 24 0.95 8.61 -5.02
C ALA A 24 0.44 9.96 -5.51
N LEU A 25 1.08 10.51 -6.54
CA LEU A 25 0.65 11.77 -7.16
C LEU A 25 -0.69 11.63 -7.88
N ALA A 26 -0.95 10.51 -8.56
CA ALA A 26 -2.25 10.24 -9.18
C ALA A 26 -3.37 10.22 -8.14
N VAL A 27 -3.16 9.53 -7.01
CA VAL A 27 -4.13 9.45 -5.91
C VAL A 27 -4.30 10.82 -5.23
N LEU A 28 -3.22 11.55 -4.99
CA LEU A 28 -3.24 12.89 -4.42
C LEU A 28 -4.07 13.84 -5.32
N LEU A 29 -3.80 13.84 -6.61
CA LEU A 29 -4.51 14.69 -7.57
C LEU A 29 -5.99 14.29 -7.73
N PHE A 30 -6.32 13.00 -7.64
CA PHE A 30 -7.70 12.54 -7.55
C PHE A 30 -8.42 13.15 -6.34
N HIS A 31 -7.79 13.15 -5.17
CA HIS A 31 -8.36 13.73 -3.98
C HIS A 31 -8.51 15.26 -4.09
N PHE A 32 -7.50 15.93 -4.59
CA PHE A 32 -7.44 17.39 -4.65
C PHE A 32 -8.28 17.99 -5.77
N GLY A 33 -8.26 17.38 -6.95
CA GLY A 33 -8.90 17.94 -8.14
C GLY A 33 -10.26 17.34 -8.46
N PHE A 34 -10.72 16.32 -7.70
CA PHE A 34 -12.01 15.70 -7.94
C PHE A 34 -12.74 15.33 -6.65
N ARG A 35 -12.21 14.40 -5.83
CA ARG A 35 -12.95 13.80 -4.74
C ARG A 35 -13.35 14.80 -3.64
N GLY A 36 -12.45 15.72 -3.30
CA GLY A 36 -12.70 16.70 -2.24
C GLY A 36 -13.94 17.56 -2.51
N LEU A 37 -14.06 18.03 -3.75
CA LEU A 37 -15.24 18.78 -4.22
C LEU A 37 -16.49 17.88 -4.27
N SER A 38 -16.38 16.67 -4.85
CA SER A 38 -17.52 15.75 -4.97
C SER A 38 -18.12 15.34 -3.63
N LEU A 39 -17.33 15.34 -2.56
CA LEU A 39 -17.79 15.07 -1.18
C LEU A 39 -18.17 16.32 -0.39
N GLY A 40 -18.08 17.52 -0.98
CA GLY A 40 -18.35 18.78 -0.29
C GLY A 40 -17.37 19.12 0.85
N VAL A 41 -16.19 18.44 0.89
CA VAL A 41 -15.19 18.67 1.94
C VAL A 41 -14.34 19.91 1.65
N THR A 42 -14.22 20.31 0.39
CA THR A 42 -13.56 21.55 -0.05
C THR A 42 -14.28 22.14 -1.26
N ASP A 43 -14.09 23.44 -1.50
CA ASP A 43 -14.65 24.14 -2.67
C ASP A 43 -13.63 24.24 -3.82
N ILE A 44 -12.46 23.64 -3.69
CA ILE A 44 -11.43 23.66 -4.73
C ILE A 44 -11.91 22.85 -5.93
N ALA A 45 -12.07 23.52 -7.07
CA ALA A 45 -12.49 22.94 -8.32
C ALA A 45 -11.40 23.10 -9.39
N LEU A 46 -11.14 22.04 -10.15
CA LEU A 46 -10.25 22.02 -11.31
C LEU A 46 -11.00 21.47 -12.54
N PRO A 47 -12.05 22.17 -13.04
CA PRO A 47 -12.98 21.62 -14.04
C PRO A 47 -12.27 21.24 -15.35
N ALA A 48 -11.24 21.96 -15.76
CA ALA A 48 -10.46 21.63 -16.96
C ALA A 48 -9.73 20.29 -16.89
N TYR A 49 -9.48 19.77 -15.70
CA TYR A 49 -8.71 18.54 -15.45
C TYR A 49 -9.57 17.39 -14.88
N GLU A 50 -10.79 17.65 -14.49
CA GLU A 50 -11.67 16.68 -13.81
C GLU A 50 -11.82 15.36 -14.59
N THR A 51 -11.97 15.46 -15.91
CA THR A 51 -12.12 14.29 -16.81
C THR A 51 -10.96 13.30 -16.73
N VAL A 52 -9.76 13.76 -16.36
CA VAL A 52 -8.56 12.93 -16.16
C VAL A 52 -8.38 12.60 -14.69
N LEU A 53 -8.47 13.61 -13.82
CA LEU A 53 -8.17 13.47 -12.39
C LEU A 53 -9.10 12.49 -11.67
N LYS A 54 -10.34 12.35 -12.10
CA LYS A 54 -11.27 11.36 -11.55
C LYS A 54 -10.79 9.90 -11.65
N TYR A 55 -9.89 9.57 -12.59
CA TYR A 55 -9.29 8.24 -12.71
C TYR A 55 -8.03 8.04 -11.85
N GLY A 56 -7.56 9.08 -11.16
CA GLY A 56 -6.34 8.99 -10.34
C GLY A 56 -6.44 7.99 -9.17
N TYR A 57 -7.65 7.57 -8.78
CA TYR A 57 -7.84 6.48 -7.80
C TYR A 57 -7.18 5.16 -8.25
N LEU A 58 -7.00 4.94 -9.57
CA LEU A 58 -6.31 3.77 -10.13
C LEU A 58 -4.82 3.72 -9.73
N GLY A 59 -4.26 4.79 -9.20
CA GLY A 59 -2.95 4.76 -8.57
C GLY A 59 -2.85 3.78 -7.40
N VAL A 60 -3.96 3.49 -6.69
CA VAL A 60 -3.99 2.47 -5.63
C VAL A 60 -3.78 1.07 -6.20
N GLN A 61 -4.40 0.77 -7.35
CA GLN A 61 -4.22 -0.50 -8.05
C GLN A 61 -2.75 -0.70 -8.48
N LEU A 62 -2.09 0.36 -8.95
CA LEU A 62 -0.65 0.32 -9.24
C LEU A 62 0.17 0.02 -7.98
N PHE A 63 -0.16 0.62 -6.82
CA PHE A 63 0.48 0.27 -5.56
C PHE A 63 0.31 -1.20 -5.20
N PHE A 64 -0.86 -1.79 -5.40
CA PHE A 64 -1.10 -3.20 -5.06
C PHE A 64 -0.31 -4.16 -5.96
N VAL A 65 -0.15 -3.87 -7.26
CA VAL A 65 0.74 -4.66 -8.14
C VAL A 65 2.18 -4.57 -7.67
N ILE A 66 2.66 -3.36 -7.39
CA ILE A 66 4.02 -3.15 -6.88
C ILE A 66 4.19 -3.85 -5.51
N SER A 67 3.17 -3.79 -4.64
CA SER A 67 3.20 -4.48 -3.34
C SER A 67 3.30 -5.99 -3.52
N GLY A 68 2.50 -6.60 -4.38
CA GLY A 68 2.57 -8.02 -4.69
C GLY A 68 3.98 -8.46 -5.10
N PHE A 69 4.61 -7.70 -6.01
CA PHE A 69 5.97 -7.97 -6.47
C PHE A 69 7.01 -7.81 -5.34
N VAL A 70 7.00 -6.67 -4.66
CA VAL A 70 8.01 -6.34 -3.63
C VAL A 70 7.88 -7.23 -2.42
N ILE A 71 6.69 -7.65 -2.07
CA ILE A 71 6.46 -8.57 -0.95
C ILE A 71 7.00 -9.95 -1.27
N ALA A 72 6.75 -10.47 -2.48
CA ALA A 72 7.35 -11.73 -2.92
C ALA A 72 8.88 -11.66 -2.92
N TYR A 73 9.45 -10.58 -3.48
CA TYR A 73 10.89 -10.32 -3.47
C TYR A 73 11.47 -10.26 -2.04
N SER A 74 10.77 -9.59 -1.12
CA SER A 74 11.25 -9.41 0.25
C SER A 74 11.04 -10.63 1.15
N ALA A 75 10.18 -11.55 0.79
CA ALA A 75 9.95 -12.80 1.51
C ALA A 75 11.02 -13.87 1.20
N GLU A 76 11.65 -13.77 0.01
CA GLU A 76 12.66 -14.74 -0.41
C GLU A 76 13.86 -14.74 0.54
N GLY A 77 14.28 -15.93 0.97
CA GLY A 77 15.42 -16.12 1.88
C GLY A 77 15.20 -15.67 3.33
N ARG A 78 13.98 -15.28 3.71
CA ARG A 78 13.64 -14.89 5.09
C ARG A 78 12.77 -15.92 5.78
N THR A 79 12.91 -15.97 7.12
CA THR A 79 11.94 -16.69 7.95
C THR A 79 10.63 -15.87 8.04
N PRO A 80 9.48 -16.52 8.34
CA PRO A 80 8.19 -15.80 8.54
C PRO A 80 8.33 -14.65 9.53
N LEU A 81 9.01 -14.89 10.64
CA LEU A 81 9.18 -13.91 11.70
C LEU A 81 10.02 -12.71 11.27
N GLN A 82 11.15 -12.95 10.58
CA GLN A 82 11.97 -11.88 10.01
C GLN A 82 11.18 -11.04 8.99
N PHE A 83 10.34 -11.68 8.19
CA PHE A 83 9.44 -11.01 7.27
C PHE A 83 8.42 -10.14 8.02
N GLY A 84 7.70 -10.71 8.99
CA GLY A 84 6.68 -9.99 9.77
C GLY A 84 7.26 -8.77 10.49
N ILE A 85 8.39 -8.92 11.20
CA ILE A 85 9.09 -7.82 11.86
C ILE A 85 9.47 -6.72 10.86
N ALA A 86 10.02 -7.10 9.70
CA ALA A 86 10.44 -6.13 8.68
C ALA A 86 9.23 -5.35 8.09
N ARG A 87 8.07 -6.00 7.91
CA ARG A 87 6.86 -5.35 7.39
C ARG A 87 6.21 -4.46 8.43
N PHE A 88 6.10 -4.91 9.68
CA PHE A 88 5.60 -4.10 10.78
C PHE A 88 6.45 -2.84 10.98
N ALA A 89 7.77 -2.99 11.06
CA ALA A 89 8.68 -1.86 11.22
C ALA A 89 8.63 -0.88 10.04
N ARG A 90 8.29 -1.35 8.84
CA ARG A 90 8.13 -0.52 7.64
C ARG A 90 6.88 0.34 7.65
N ILE A 91 5.74 -0.21 8.12
CA ILE A 91 4.44 0.45 8.03
C ILE A 91 4.11 1.20 9.30
N TYR A 92 4.11 0.51 10.44
CA TYR A 92 3.38 0.96 11.62
C TYR A 92 3.92 2.24 12.27
N PRO A 93 5.25 2.43 12.50
CA PRO A 93 5.75 3.64 13.14
C PRO A 93 5.45 4.91 12.34
N THR A 94 5.65 4.87 11.03
CA THR A 94 5.37 5.99 10.12
C THR A 94 3.88 6.27 10.00
N PHE A 95 3.05 5.21 9.97
CA PHE A 95 1.59 5.34 10.01
C PHE A 95 1.13 6.09 11.26
N VAL A 96 1.58 5.67 12.45
CA VAL A 96 1.20 6.31 13.72
C VAL A 96 1.62 7.78 13.75
N LEU A 97 2.84 8.11 13.32
CA LEU A 97 3.29 9.50 13.25
C LEU A 97 2.41 10.34 12.30
N CYS A 98 2.26 9.91 11.05
CA CYS A 98 1.50 10.67 10.05
C CYS A 98 0.02 10.80 10.44
N MET A 99 -0.58 9.73 10.94
CA MET A 99 -1.95 9.73 11.45
C MET A 99 -2.12 10.71 12.62
N THR A 100 -1.14 10.78 13.54
CA THR A 100 -1.15 11.74 14.64
C THR A 100 -1.01 13.18 14.15
N ILE A 101 -0.14 13.44 13.16
CA ILE A 101 -0.03 14.76 12.54
C ILE A 101 -1.35 15.16 11.88
N THR A 102 -1.97 14.27 11.11
CA THR A 102 -3.29 14.51 10.49
C THR A 102 -4.35 14.81 11.55
N PHE A 103 -4.38 14.03 12.65
CA PHE A 103 -5.28 14.29 13.78
C PHE A 103 -5.10 15.68 14.36
N LEU A 104 -3.86 16.09 14.67
CA LEU A 104 -3.58 17.40 15.24
C LEU A 104 -3.98 18.55 14.30
N VAL A 105 -3.68 18.41 12.99
CA VAL A 105 -4.06 19.41 11.98
C VAL A 105 -5.58 19.51 11.86
N VAL A 106 -6.30 18.38 11.85
CA VAL A 106 -7.78 18.39 11.75
C VAL A 106 -8.42 18.98 13.01
N VAL A 107 -7.91 18.65 14.21
CA VAL A 107 -8.44 19.23 15.46
C VAL A 107 -8.20 20.73 15.53
N ALA A 108 -7.02 21.19 15.10
CA ALA A 108 -6.67 22.60 15.19
C ALA A 108 -7.34 23.48 14.12
N PHE A 109 -7.52 22.96 12.90
CA PHE A 109 -7.85 23.76 11.72
C PHE A 109 -8.94 23.16 10.83
N GLY A 110 -9.50 21.99 11.16
CA GLY A 110 -10.44 21.28 10.27
C GLY A 110 -11.87 21.84 10.27
N ALA A 111 -12.31 22.47 11.37
CA ALA A 111 -13.67 22.98 11.49
C ALA A 111 -13.95 24.09 10.44
N PRO A 112 -15.23 24.18 9.96
CA PRO A 112 -16.37 23.33 10.31
C PRO A 112 -16.48 22.04 9.50
N ARG A 113 -15.67 21.80 8.49
CA ARG A 113 -15.83 20.70 7.49
C ARG A 113 -15.25 19.38 7.93
N LEU A 114 -14.18 19.41 8.70
CA LEU A 114 -13.49 18.21 9.20
C LEU A 114 -13.40 18.26 10.72
N HIS A 115 -13.68 17.12 11.34
CA HIS A 115 -13.63 16.97 12.79
C HIS A 115 -12.90 15.67 13.14
N ALA A 116 -12.18 15.69 14.25
CA ALA A 116 -11.54 14.51 14.83
C ALA A 116 -11.62 14.53 16.35
N THR A 117 -11.71 13.36 16.97
CA THR A 117 -11.77 13.22 18.43
C THR A 117 -10.62 12.35 18.93
N PRO A 118 -10.17 12.51 20.20
CA PRO A 118 -9.16 11.62 20.77
C PRO A 118 -9.54 10.14 20.73
N GLY A 119 -10.83 9.82 20.92
CA GLY A 119 -11.33 8.45 20.80
C GLY A 119 -11.21 7.89 19.36
N GLN A 120 -11.44 8.73 18.36
CA GLN A 120 -11.21 8.36 16.96
C GLN A 120 -9.71 8.16 16.68
N TRP A 121 -8.84 9.05 17.16
CA TRP A 121 -7.38 8.88 17.05
C TRP A 121 -6.92 7.55 17.66
N ALA A 122 -7.35 7.23 18.89
CA ALA A 122 -6.99 5.98 19.56
C ALA A 122 -7.49 4.75 18.78
N ALA A 123 -8.71 4.79 18.25
CA ALA A 123 -9.26 3.71 17.44
C ALA A 123 -8.47 3.49 16.12
N ASN A 124 -7.95 4.58 15.52
CA ASN A 124 -7.18 4.49 14.28
C ASN A 124 -5.78 3.85 14.46
N LEU A 125 -5.30 3.67 15.69
CA LEU A 125 -4.13 2.83 15.96
C LEU A 125 -4.33 1.37 15.50
N LEU A 126 -5.56 0.91 15.35
CA LEU A 126 -5.90 -0.41 14.79
C LEU A 126 -5.84 -0.46 13.25
N ILE A 127 -5.52 0.65 12.56
CA ILE A 127 -5.53 0.84 11.09
C ILE A 127 -6.94 0.73 10.48
N LYS A 128 -7.81 -0.12 11.02
CA LYS A 128 -9.20 -0.32 10.59
C LYS A 128 -10.18 -0.05 11.76
N PRO A 129 -10.38 1.22 12.14
CA PRO A 129 -11.20 1.59 13.29
C PRO A 129 -12.69 1.22 13.14
N GLU A 130 -13.17 1.00 11.90
CA GLU A 130 -14.55 0.60 11.64
C GLU A 130 -14.87 -0.78 12.20
N LEU A 131 -13.86 -1.63 12.47
CA LEU A 131 -14.06 -2.91 13.17
C LEU A 131 -14.57 -2.74 14.60
N ILE A 132 -14.38 -1.57 15.20
CA ILE A 132 -14.88 -1.20 16.53
C ILE A 132 -15.88 -0.03 16.46
N GLY A 133 -16.51 0.17 15.31
CA GLY A 133 -17.59 1.17 15.12
C GLY A 133 -17.11 2.63 15.15
N LYS A 134 -15.83 2.89 14.91
CA LYS A 134 -15.27 4.25 14.83
C LYS A 134 -14.91 4.59 13.39
N PRO A 135 -15.11 5.85 12.93
CA PRO A 135 -14.73 6.23 11.57
C PRO A 135 -13.21 6.31 11.39
N ALA A 136 -12.75 6.11 10.15
CA ALA A 136 -11.37 6.41 9.79
C ALA A 136 -11.05 7.89 9.99
N LEU A 137 -9.83 8.18 10.42
CA LEU A 137 -9.35 9.56 10.60
C LEU A 137 -9.06 10.23 9.25
N ASP A 138 -8.63 9.45 8.27
CA ASP A 138 -8.40 9.88 6.89
C ASP A 138 -8.90 8.80 5.93
N GLY A 139 -9.58 9.24 4.88
CA GLY A 139 -10.20 8.34 3.91
C GLY A 139 -9.21 7.54 3.07
N SER A 140 -7.90 7.88 3.05
CA SER A 140 -6.88 7.15 2.30
C SER A 140 -6.38 5.88 3.03
N TYR A 141 -6.62 5.75 4.34
CA TYR A 141 -6.04 4.68 5.15
C TYR A 141 -6.60 3.28 4.87
N TRP A 142 -7.74 3.16 4.18
CA TRP A 142 -8.31 1.86 3.83
C TRP A 142 -7.34 0.96 3.06
N SER A 143 -6.52 1.52 2.18
CA SER A 143 -5.58 0.75 1.36
C SER A 143 -4.41 0.19 2.18
N ILE A 144 -4.00 0.88 3.26
CA ILE A 144 -2.99 0.38 4.19
C ILE A 144 -3.48 -0.88 4.90
N PHE A 145 -4.77 -0.92 5.27
CA PHE A 145 -5.37 -2.12 5.84
C PHE A 145 -5.30 -3.30 4.85
N TYR A 146 -5.61 -3.08 3.56
CA TYR A 146 -5.49 -4.10 2.52
C TYR A 146 -4.06 -4.63 2.40
N GLU A 147 -3.08 -3.74 2.46
CA GLU A 147 -1.67 -4.11 2.43
C GLU A 147 -1.28 -4.95 3.66
N VAL A 148 -1.75 -4.59 4.85
CA VAL A 148 -1.50 -5.34 6.09
C VAL A 148 -2.14 -6.74 6.03
N ILE A 149 -3.37 -6.88 5.54
CA ILE A 149 -4.02 -8.19 5.35
C ILE A 149 -3.25 -9.03 4.33
N PHE A 150 -2.79 -8.44 3.23
CA PHE A 150 -1.95 -9.15 2.27
C PHE A 150 -0.66 -9.66 2.94
N TYR A 151 0.00 -8.85 3.77
CA TYR A 151 1.18 -9.27 4.52
C TYR A 151 0.89 -10.40 5.50
N ALA A 152 -0.27 -10.37 6.16
CA ALA A 152 -0.70 -11.43 7.05
C ALA A 152 -0.88 -12.76 6.31
N TRP A 153 -1.48 -12.75 5.12
CA TRP A 153 -1.59 -13.94 4.27
C TRP A 153 -0.23 -14.46 3.81
N VAL A 154 0.67 -13.59 3.36
CA VAL A 154 2.03 -14.01 2.99
C VAL A 154 2.75 -14.60 4.19
N PHE A 155 2.65 -13.98 5.37
CA PHE A 155 3.21 -14.53 6.61
C PHE A 155 2.65 -15.93 6.92
N ALA A 156 1.34 -16.12 6.82
CA ALA A 156 0.69 -17.41 7.07
C ALA A 156 1.14 -18.47 6.07
N PHE A 157 1.22 -18.16 4.78
CA PHE A 157 1.75 -19.07 3.76
C PHE A 157 3.24 -19.39 3.97
N MET A 158 4.04 -18.42 4.41
CA MET A 158 5.44 -18.66 4.77
C MET A 158 5.55 -19.59 5.98
N ALA A 159 4.75 -19.37 7.04
CA ALA A 159 4.73 -20.20 8.24
C ALA A 159 4.29 -21.64 7.94
N ALA A 160 3.35 -21.81 7.00
CA ALA A 160 2.93 -23.11 6.50
C ALA A 160 3.92 -23.77 5.51
N GLY A 161 5.05 -23.09 5.18
CA GLY A 161 6.02 -23.57 4.19
C GLY A 161 5.49 -23.61 2.75
N ARG A 162 4.38 -22.91 2.49
CA ARG A 162 3.67 -22.91 1.20
C ARG A 162 3.97 -21.69 0.32
N PHE A 163 4.58 -20.62 0.84
CA PHE A 163 4.95 -19.44 0.06
C PHE A 163 6.22 -19.67 -0.75
N LYS A 164 6.11 -20.54 -1.76
CA LYS A 164 7.18 -20.88 -2.71
C LYS A 164 6.72 -20.55 -4.12
N ARG A 165 7.61 -20.10 -5.01
CA ARG A 165 7.27 -19.76 -6.42
C ARG A 165 6.51 -20.87 -7.15
N ALA A 166 6.88 -22.14 -6.89
CA ALA A 166 6.16 -23.29 -7.45
C ALA A 166 4.67 -23.34 -7.08
N ASN A 167 4.27 -22.76 -5.95
CA ASN A 167 2.90 -22.73 -5.47
C ASN A 167 2.12 -21.47 -5.91
N TYR A 168 2.79 -20.42 -6.44
CA TYR A 168 2.12 -19.19 -6.84
C TYR A 168 0.99 -19.40 -7.84
N PRO A 169 1.11 -20.29 -8.85
CA PRO A 169 -0.02 -20.56 -9.75
C PRO A 169 -1.27 -21.05 -9.01
N ALA A 170 -1.12 -21.99 -8.07
CA ALA A 170 -2.26 -22.52 -7.32
C ALA A 170 -2.85 -21.45 -6.37
N ILE A 171 -2.00 -20.69 -5.67
CA ILE A 171 -2.42 -19.58 -4.80
C ILE A 171 -3.20 -18.54 -5.61
N VAL A 172 -2.66 -18.13 -6.76
CA VAL A 172 -3.27 -17.10 -7.62
C VAL A 172 -4.60 -17.58 -8.19
N VAL A 173 -4.64 -18.77 -8.82
CA VAL A 173 -5.87 -19.29 -9.39
C VAL A 173 -6.95 -19.48 -8.32
N GLY A 174 -6.61 -20.09 -7.19
CA GLY A 174 -7.55 -20.29 -6.09
C GLY A 174 -8.09 -18.97 -5.52
N TRP A 175 -7.20 -17.98 -5.33
CA TRP A 175 -7.59 -16.68 -4.80
C TRP A 175 -8.47 -15.89 -5.78
N LEU A 176 -8.11 -15.88 -7.08
CA LEU A 176 -8.92 -15.22 -8.12
C LEU A 176 -10.28 -15.88 -8.28
N LEU A 177 -10.34 -17.23 -8.24
CA LEU A 177 -11.60 -17.97 -8.32
C LEU A 177 -12.54 -17.61 -7.17
N ILE A 178 -12.05 -17.64 -5.92
CA ILE A 178 -12.83 -17.23 -4.75
C ILE A 178 -13.29 -15.78 -4.90
N SER A 179 -12.41 -14.89 -5.38
CA SER A 179 -12.74 -13.46 -5.56
C SER A 179 -13.83 -13.26 -6.60
N VAL A 180 -13.76 -13.94 -7.74
CA VAL A 180 -14.79 -13.84 -8.79
C VAL A 180 -16.13 -14.39 -8.29
N ILE A 181 -16.13 -15.54 -7.63
CA ILE A 181 -17.35 -16.13 -7.06
C ILE A 181 -17.97 -15.17 -6.02
N ASP A 182 -17.20 -14.69 -5.06
CA ASP A 182 -17.70 -13.74 -4.05
C ASP A 182 -18.29 -12.49 -4.70
N ARG A 183 -17.56 -11.88 -5.63
CA ARG A 183 -17.97 -10.62 -6.27
C ARG A 183 -19.14 -10.77 -7.24
N ALA A 184 -19.29 -11.94 -7.85
CA ALA A 184 -20.41 -12.23 -8.77
C ALA A 184 -21.69 -12.70 -8.04
N THR A 185 -21.60 -13.13 -6.77
CA THR A 185 -22.73 -13.74 -6.06
C THR A 185 -23.08 -12.98 -4.79
N VAL A 186 -22.27 -13.09 -3.73
CA VAL A 186 -22.59 -12.65 -2.36
C VAL A 186 -22.11 -11.22 -2.09
N SER A 187 -20.98 -10.83 -2.66
CA SER A 187 -20.27 -9.56 -2.37
C SER A 187 -20.07 -9.33 -0.87
N SER A 188 -19.60 -10.38 -0.16
CA SER A 188 -19.45 -10.39 1.28
C SER A 188 -18.44 -9.35 1.78
N GLY A 189 -18.86 -8.52 2.71
CA GLY A 189 -17.94 -7.58 3.38
C GLY A 189 -16.80 -8.28 4.11
N VAL A 190 -17.02 -9.46 4.69
CA VAL A 190 -16.00 -10.28 5.36
C VAL A 190 -14.97 -10.79 4.34
N MET A 191 -15.43 -11.38 3.23
CA MET A 191 -14.54 -11.88 2.17
C MET A 191 -13.75 -10.72 1.54
N ARG A 192 -14.38 -9.58 1.32
CA ARG A 192 -13.73 -8.38 0.78
C ARG A 192 -12.55 -7.94 1.66
N TYR A 193 -12.70 -7.91 2.97
CA TYR A 193 -11.62 -7.48 3.87
C TYR A 193 -10.63 -8.60 4.21
N LEU A 194 -11.07 -9.85 4.35
CA LEU A 194 -10.21 -10.96 4.70
C LEU A 194 -9.43 -11.51 3.51
N LEU A 195 -10.08 -11.65 2.35
CA LEU A 195 -9.49 -12.21 1.14
C LEU A 195 -9.25 -11.16 0.05
N LEU A 196 -9.51 -9.87 0.32
CA LEU A 196 -9.27 -8.75 -0.60
C LEU A 196 -9.95 -8.97 -1.96
N THR A 197 -11.18 -9.52 -1.96
CA THR A 197 -11.85 -10.04 -3.16
C THR A 197 -12.14 -8.97 -4.22
N ASP A 198 -12.09 -7.70 -3.88
CA ASP A 198 -12.23 -6.56 -4.78
C ASP A 198 -10.90 -6.02 -5.34
N GLN A 199 -9.72 -6.50 -4.85
CA GLN A 199 -8.39 -6.03 -5.25
C GLN A 199 -7.38 -7.18 -5.45
N SER A 200 -7.79 -8.42 -5.30
CA SER A 200 -6.91 -9.60 -5.28
C SER A 200 -6.09 -9.73 -6.56
N ALA A 201 -6.66 -9.38 -7.73
CA ALA A 201 -6.00 -9.55 -9.02
C ALA A 201 -4.72 -8.70 -9.15
N PHE A 202 -4.68 -7.53 -8.50
CA PHE A 202 -3.51 -6.66 -8.52
C PHE A 202 -2.35 -7.22 -7.70
N PHE A 203 -2.62 -7.73 -6.48
CA PHE A 203 -1.60 -8.44 -5.69
C PHE A 203 -1.12 -9.71 -6.38
N CYS A 204 -2.05 -10.49 -6.95
CA CYS A 204 -1.74 -11.70 -7.72
C CYS A 204 -0.84 -11.41 -8.92
N ALA A 205 -1.16 -10.36 -9.70
CA ALA A 205 -0.31 -9.94 -10.83
C ALA A 205 1.11 -9.61 -10.37
N GLY A 206 1.26 -8.92 -9.22
CA GLY A 206 2.56 -8.65 -8.61
C GLY A 206 3.34 -9.93 -8.27
N LEU A 207 2.67 -10.96 -7.69
CA LEU A 207 3.30 -12.26 -7.40
C LEU A 207 3.78 -12.96 -8.69
N ILE A 208 2.97 -12.95 -9.74
CA ILE A 208 3.31 -13.57 -11.02
C ILE A 208 4.42 -12.80 -11.74
N LEU A 209 4.41 -11.46 -11.69
CA LEU A 209 5.50 -10.63 -12.20
C LEU A 209 6.82 -10.90 -11.46
N TYR A 210 6.76 -11.16 -10.16
CA TYR A 210 7.95 -11.59 -9.42
C TYR A 210 8.45 -12.97 -9.90
N ALA A 211 7.56 -13.93 -10.12
CA ALA A 211 7.94 -15.23 -10.70
C ALA A 211 8.57 -15.05 -12.08
N ALA A 212 7.99 -14.20 -12.94
CA ALA A 212 8.55 -13.85 -14.24
C ALA A 212 9.94 -13.20 -14.15
N PHE A 213 10.15 -12.35 -13.15
CA PHE A 213 11.47 -11.73 -12.90
C PHE A 213 12.55 -12.75 -12.53
N ARG A 214 12.18 -13.80 -11.80
CA ARG A 214 13.12 -14.83 -11.32
C ARG A 214 13.36 -15.97 -12.31
N ASP A 215 12.31 -16.40 -12.98
CA ASP A 215 12.29 -17.64 -13.74
C ASP A 215 12.10 -17.41 -15.26
N GLY A 216 11.86 -16.15 -15.66
CA GLY A 216 11.58 -15.76 -17.06
C GLY A 216 10.09 -15.85 -17.40
N TYR A 217 9.77 -15.44 -18.62
CA TYR A 217 8.39 -15.50 -19.16
C TYR A 217 8.20 -16.80 -19.94
N ASP A 218 7.26 -17.62 -19.51
CA ASP A 218 6.78 -18.80 -20.22
C ASP A 218 5.28 -18.70 -20.50
N ARG A 219 4.71 -19.67 -21.21
CA ARG A 219 3.29 -19.70 -21.56
C ARG A 219 2.38 -19.73 -20.33
N LYS A 220 2.82 -20.38 -19.26
CA LYS A 220 2.07 -20.48 -18.00
C LYS A 220 2.01 -19.11 -17.29
N ILE A 221 3.13 -18.43 -17.19
CA ILE A 221 3.23 -17.07 -16.61
C ILE A 221 2.37 -16.10 -17.43
N LEU A 222 2.46 -16.13 -18.75
CA LEU A 222 1.64 -15.28 -19.62
C LEU A 222 0.14 -15.57 -19.46
N GLY A 223 -0.26 -16.84 -19.39
CA GLY A 223 -1.64 -17.23 -19.12
C GLY A 223 -2.15 -16.73 -17.76
N LEU A 224 -1.33 -16.82 -16.71
CA LEU A 224 -1.68 -16.30 -15.39
C LEU A 224 -1.76 -14.77 -15.36
N LEU A 225 -0.89 -14.06 -16.06
CA LEU A 225 -0.99 -12.60 -16.19
C LEU A 225 -2.24 -12.21 -16.97
N ALA A 226 -2.61 -12.93 -18.04
CA ALA A 226 -3.86 -12.70 -18.76
C ALA A 226 -5.08 -12.93 -17.85
N LEU A 227 -5.08 -14.00 -17.04
CA LEU A 227 -6.13 -14.25 -16.04
C LEU A 227 -6.20 -13.13 -15.00
N CYS A 228 -5.05 -12.70 -14.43
CA CYS A 228 -5.01 -11.56 -13.53
C CYS A 228 -5.56 -10.30 -14.18
N THR A 229 -5.24 -10.04 -15.46
CA THR A 229 -5.73 -8.87 -16.21
C THR A 229 -7.25 -8.92 -16.39
N ALA A 230 -7.81 -10.06 -16.77
CA ALA A 230 -9.26 -10.22 -16.92
C ALA A 230 -10.00 -9.98 -15.60
N VAL A 231 -9.51 -10.56 -14.49
CA VAL A 231 -10.12 -10.35 -13.17
C VAL A 231 -9.89 -8.93 -12.65
N ALA A 232 -8.72 -8.30 -12.91
CA ALA A 232 -8.47 -6.91 -12.56
C ALA A 232 -9.43 -5.94 -13.26
N ILE A 233 -9.71 -6.18 -14.55
CA ILE A 233 -10.70 -5.41 -15.31
C ILE A 233 -12.09 -5.59 -14.67
N PHE A 234 -12.50 -6.82 -14.38
CA PHE A 234 -13.79 -7.11 -13.73
C PHE A 234 -13.92 -6.38 -12.39
N GLN A 235 -12.91 -6.48 -11.50
CA GLN A 235 -12.89 -5.79 -10.20
C GLN A 235 -12.92 -4.26 -10.37
N SER A 236 -12.17 -3.72 -11.32
CA SER A 236 -12.10 -2.27 -11.55
C SER A 236 -13.38 -1.71 -12.16
N LEU A 237 -14.08 -2.46 -13.00
CA LEU A 237 -15.39 -2.05 -13.53
C LEU A 237 -16.46 -2.00 -12.43
N GLN A 238 -16.43 -2.94 -11.48
CA GLN A 238 -17.31 -2.87 -10.31
C GLN A 238 -16.99 -1.65 -9.43
N LEU A 239 -15.70 -1.33 -9.23
CA LEU A 239 -15.31 -0.12 -8.50
C LEU A 239 -15.72 1.15 -9.27
N ALA A 240 -15.58 1.18 -10.59
CA ALA A 240 -16.03 2.29 -11.40
C ALA A 240 -17.57 2.48 -11.34
N GLN A 241 -18.33 1.38 -11.29
CA GLN A 241 -19.77 1.42 -11.09
C GLN A 241 -20.11 2.04 -9.72
N TRP A 242 -19.43 1.60 -8.65
CA TRP A 242 -19.59 2.19 -7.33
C TRP A 242 -19.25 3.70 -7.33
N ASN A 243 -18.19 4.12 -8.04
CA ASN A 243 -17.83 5.52 -8.18
C ASN A 243 -18.90 6.33 -8.94
N ARG A 244 -19.52 5.77 -10.01
CA ARG A 244 -20.63 6.42 -10.72
C ARG A 244 -21.79 6.72 -9.78
N GLU A 245 -22.15 5.75 -8.97
CA GLU A 245 -23.27 5.85 -8.02
C GLU A 245 -22.99 6.84 -6.89
N ASN A 246 -21.77 6.89 -6.39
CA ASN A 246 -21.44 7.70 -5.22
C ASN A 246 -20.99 9.15 -5.58
N TYR A 247 -20.39 9.35 -6.75
CA TYR A 247 -19.96 10.69 -7.19
C TYR A 247 -20.87 11.29 -8.25
N HIS A 248 -21.86 10.56 -8.77
CA HIS A 248 -22.78 10.99 -9.83
C HIS A 248 -22.07 11.49 -11.09
N VAL A 249 -20.93 10.89 -11.45
CA VAL A 249 -20.07 11.25 -12.58
C VAL A 249 -19.83 10.03 -13.48
N ALA A 250 -19.88 10.22 -14.79
CA ALA A 250 -19.63 9.17 -15.75
C ALA A 250 -18.15 8.73 -15.76
N TYR A 251 -17.92 7.43 -15.77
CA TYR A 251 -16.62 6.79 -15.99
C TYR A 251 -16.70 5.93 -17.25
N SER A 252 -15.68 6.01 -18.11
CA SER A 252 -15.57 5.14 -19.30
C SER A 252 -15.01 3.78 -18.93
N ASP A 253 -15.75 2.71 -19.24
CA ASP A 253 -15.31 1.34 -19.01
C ASP A 253 -14.05 1.01 -19.82
N LEU A 254 -13.94 1.56 -21.03
CA LEU A 254 -12.76 1.40 -21.87
C LEU A 254 -11.50 2.00 -21.23
N VAL A 255 -11.62 3.21 -20.65
CA VAL A 255 -10.50 3.86 -19.94
C VAL A 255 -10.09 3.04 -18.73
N VAL A 256 -11.04 2.54 -17.94
CA VAL A 256 -10.78 1.70 -16.78
C VAL A 256 -10.08 0.39 -17.18
N ALA A 257 -10.59 -0.30 -18.19
CA ALA A 257 -10.00 -1.54 -18.67
C ALA A 257 -8.60 -1.33 -19.27
N ALA A 258 -8.42 -0.29 -20.10
CA ALA A 258 -7.13 0.07 -20.65
C ALA A 258 -6.11 0.43 -19.55
N SER A 259 -6.55 1.13 -18.50
CA SER A 259 -5.69 1.46 -17.37
C SER A 259 -5.17 0.23 -16.62
N CYS A 260 -5.98 -0.82 -16.46
CA CYS A 260 -5.52 -2.09 -15.86
C CYS A 260 -4.39 -2.73 -16.70
N ILE A 261 -4.54 -2.75 -18.02
CA ILE A 261 -3.52 -3.26 -18.94
C ILE A 261 -2.25 -2.41 -18.85
N VAL A 262 -2.38 -1.08 -18.88
CA VAL A 262 -1.25 -0.14 -18.79
C VAL A 262 -0.52 -0.30 -17.46
N ILE A 263 -1.22 -0.44 -16.34
CA ILE A 263 -0.63 -0.67 -15.02
C ILE A 263 0.25 -1.94 -15.04
N PHE A 264 -0.27 -3.06 -15.56
CA PHE A 264 0.49 -4.32 -15.60
C PHE A 264 1.68 -4.23 -16.53
N ALA A 265 1.49 -3.67 -17.72
CA ALA A 265 2.55 -3.46 -18.70
C ALA A 265 3.66 -2.55 -18.17
N THR A 266 3.30 -1.47 -17.46
CA THR A 266 4.24 -0.52 -16.90
C THR A 266 5.08 -1.16 -15.78
N VAL A 267 4.47 -1.96 -14.90
CA VAL A 267 5.23 -2.70 -13.87
C VAL A 267 6.12 -3.76 -14.51
N ALA A 268 5.64 -4.51 -15.51
CA ALA A 268 6.45 -5.46 -16.25
C ALA A 268 7.66 -4.78 -16.93
N ALA A 269 7.45 -3.64 -17.57
CA ALA A 269 8.52 -2.84 -18.18
C ALA A 269 9.54 -2.35 -17.12
N SER A 270 9.07 -1.88 -15.96
CA SER A 270 9.94 -1.38 -14.89
C SER A 270 10.83 -2.49 -14.29
N ILE A 271 10.36 -3.72 -14.29
CA ILE A 271 11.14 -4.89 -13.87
C ILE A 271 12.23 -5.21 -14.92
N ARG A 272 11.93 -5.05 -16.20
CA ARG A 272 12.87 -5.27 -17.31
C ARG A 272 13.94 -4.19 -17.37
N PHE A 273 13.58 -2.95 -17.01
CA PHE A 273 14.45 -1.78 -17.01
C PHE A 273 14.55 -1.20 -15.59
N PRO A 274 15.31 -1.84 -14.68
CA PRO A 274 15.23 -1.55 -13.24
C PRO A 274 15.91 -0.23 -12.84
N ARG A 275 16.70 0.38 -13.73
CA ARG A 275 17.46 1.62 -13.45
C ARG A 275 16.96 2.76 -14.32
N LEU A 276 16.98 3.96 -13.75
CA LEU A 276 16.76 5.21 -14.47
C LEU A 276 18.08 5.98 -14.57
N PRO A 277 18.26 6.83 -15.61
CA PRO A 277 19.45 7.67 -15.76
C PRO A 277 19.40 8.86 -14.78
N LEU A 278 19.15 8.59 -13.51
CA LEU A 278 19.03 9.57 -12.43
C LEU A 278 19.92 9.16 -11.25
N PRO A 279 20.40 10.12 -10.44
CA PRO A 279 21.21 9.79 -9.27
C PRO A 279 20.47 8.85 -8.31
N SER A 280 21.10 7.73 -7.90
CA SER A 280 20.49 6.75 -7.00
C SER A 280 20.07 7.35 -5.64
N ARG A 281 20.73 8.44 -5.20
CA ARG A 281 20.32 9.18 -4.00
C ARG A 281 18.95 9.85 -4.17
N LEU A 282 18.69 10.41 -5.34
CA LEU A 282 17.39 10.99 -5.68
C LEU A 282 16.31 9.90 -5.73
N MET A 283 16.59 8.77 -6.38
CA MET A 283 15.66 7.64 -6.43
C MET A 283 15.37 7.06 -5.04
N LEU A 284 16.38 7.07 -4.15
CA LEU A 284 16.20 6.68 -2.75
C LEU A 284 15.23 7.62 -2.02
N ALA A 285 15.36 8.92 -2.23
CA ALA A 285 14.48 9.91 -1.64
C ALA A 285 13.05 9.79 -2.19
N ILE A 286 12.90 9.63 -3.52
CA ILE A 286 11.61 9.42 -4.19
C ILE A 286 10.88 8.21 -3.62
N GLY A 287 11.54 7.04 -3.55
CA GLY A 287 10.92 5.85 -2.99
C GLY A 287 10.58 5.97 -1.51
N GLY A 288 11.41 6.72 -0.76
CA GLY A 288 11.21 6.92 0.67
C GLY A 288 10.07 7.86 1.03
N LEU A 289 9.98 9.02 0.38
CA LEU A 289 8.96 10.03 0.69
C LEU A 289 7.53 9.59 0.29
N THR A 290 7.39 8.61 -0.59
CA THR A 290 6.09 8.22 -1.15
C THR A 290 5.10 7.75 -0.09
N TYR A 291 5.56 7.00 0.92
CA TYR A 291 4.68 6.49 1.97
C TYR A 291 4.17 7.59 2.92
N PRO A 292 5.02 8.48 3.48
CA PRO A 292 4.52 9.64 4.21
C PRO A 292 3.60 10.54 3.38
N LEU A 293 3.92 10.77 2.09
CA LEU A 293 3.08 11.57 1.18
C LEU A 293 1.67 10.97 1.05
N TYR A 294 1.59 9.65 0.86
CA TYR A 294 0.32 8.95 0.78
C TYR A 294 -0.49 9.07 2.07
N LEU A 295 0.14 9.07 3.25
CA LEU A 295 -0.54 9.14 4.54
C LEU A 295 -1.03 10.54 4.90
N LEU A 296 -0.36 11.59 4.41
CA LEU A 296 -0.63 12.97 4.83
C LEU A 296 -1.52 13.76 3.86
N HIS A 297 -1.59 13.32 2.58
CA HIS A 297 -2.08 14.21 1.53
C HIS A 297 -3.54 14.62 1.68
N GLN A 298 -4.45 13.69 2.03
CA GLN A 298 -5.88 13.92 1.84
C GLN A 298 -6.43 14.97 2.80
N HIS A 299 -6.53 14.68 4.10
CA HIS A 299 -7.16 15.60 5.03
C HIS A 299 -6.33 16.85 5.30
N ILE A 300 -5.00 16.75 5.34
CA ILE A 300 -4.14 17.94 5.48
C ILE A 300 -4.31 18.85 4.26
N GLY A 301 -4.35 18.29 3.05
CA GLY A 301 -4.62 19.05 1.84
C GLY A 301 -5.98 19.77 1.90
N TYR A 302 -7.05 19.08 2.30
CA TYR A 302 -8.37 19.67 2.43
C TYR A 302 -8.42 20.79 3.47
N VAL A 303 -7.75 20.63 4.61
CA VAL A 303 -7.65 21.68 5.64
C VAL A 303 -6.98 22.92 5.03
N VAL A 304 -5.84 22.76 4.36
CA VAL A 304 -5.13 23.90 3.74
C VAL A 304 -5.98 24.56 2.64
N PHE A 305 -6.71 23.78 1.86
CA PHE A 305 -7.63 24.32 0.84
C PHE A 305 -8.76 25.15 1.45
N ASN A 306 -9.33 24.69 2.55
CA ASN A 306 -10.39 25.42 3.24
C ASN A 306 -9.90 26.71 3.91
N LEU A 307 -8.64 26.77 4.33
CA LEU A 307 -8.02 27.97 4.91
C LEU A 307 -7.60 28.99 3.85
N ALA A 308 -7.03 28.53 2.74
CA ALA A 308 -6.37 29.40 1.75
C ALA A 308 -7.16 29.58 0.45
N GLY A 309 -8.21 28.79 0.21
CA GLY A 309 -8.96 28.80 -1.05
C GLY A 309 -9.71 30.09 -1.34
N ALA A 310 -10.01 30.90 -0.32
CA ALA A 310 -10.59 32.23 -0.52
C ALA A 310 -9.57 33.29 -1.04
N VAL A 311 -8.28 33.04 -0.88
CA VAL A 311 -7.21 34.00 -1.20
C VAL A 311 -6.45 33.61 -2.46
N LEU A 312 -6.27 32.32 -2.70
CA LEU A 312 -5.45 31.79 -3.79
C LEU A 312 -6.32 31.09 -4.85
N GLN A 313 -5.94 31.25 -6.11
CA GLN A 313 -6.54 30.52 -7.22
C GLN A 313 -6.37 28.99 -7.04
N PRO A 314 -7.35 28.16 -7.46
CA PRO A 314 -7.31 26.71 -7.23
C PRO A 314 -6.06 25.99 -7.72
N LEU A 315 -5.64 26.22 -8.96
CA LEU A 315 -4.50 25.50 -9.54
C LEU A 315 -3.16 25.85 -8.87
N PRO A 316 -2.78 27.13 -8.69
CA PRO A 316 -1.59 27.51 -7.91
C PRO A 316 -1.63 26.95 -6.48
N LEU A 317 -2.79 26.96 -5.82
CA LEU A 317 -2.93 26.44 -4.46
C LEU A 317 -2.69 24.91 -4.42
N VAL A 318 -3.29 24.16 -5.34
CA VAL A 318 -3.05 22.70 -5.45
C VAL A 318 -1.57 22.39 -5.68
N ILE A 319 -0.90 23.14 -6.56
CA ILE A 319 0.54 22.98 -6.82
C ILE A 319 1.35 23.27 -5.54
N LEU A 320 1.09 24.38 -4.87
CA LEU A 320 1.81 24.79 -3.66
C LEU A 320 1.64 23.76 -2.53
N VAL A 321 0.40 23.30 -2.29
CA VAL A 321 0.12 22.28 -1.27
C VAL A 321 0.81 20.96 -1.63
N THR A 322 0.77 20.55 -2.89
CA THR A 322 1.44 19.33 -3.35
C THR A 322 2.95 19.40 -3.12
N LEU A 323 3.60 20.50 -3.50
CA LEU A 323 5.03 20.69 -3.29
C LEU A 323 5.38 20.75 -1.79
N GLY A 324 4.57 21.43 -0.99
CA GLY A 324 4.73 21.48 0.47
C GLY A 324 4.63 20.10 1.12
N LEU A 325 3.64 19.29 0.71
CA LEU A 325 3.49 17.92 1.19
C LEU A 325 4.64 17.00 0.75
N ILE A 326 5.16 17.15 -0.47
CA ILE A 326 6.34 16.43 -0.94
C ILE A 326 7.54 16.78 -0.07
N ALA A 327 7.79 18.08 0.16
CA ALA A 327 8.91 18.53 0.99
C ALA A 327 8.77 18.04 2.44
N PHE A 328 7.57 18.13 3.02
CA PHE A 328 7.31 17.67 4.38
C PHE A 328 7.44 16.14 4.49
N SER A 329 6.95 15.39 3.51
CA SER A 329 7.10 13.93 3.45
C SER A 329 8.56 13.51 3.33
N TRP A 330 9.38 14.28 2.59
CA TRP A 330 10.82 14.05 2.52
C TRP A 330 11.50 14.28 3.88
N LEU A 331 11.09 15.30 4.66
CA LEU A 331 11.59 15.53 6.01
C LEU A 331 11.25 14.35 6.94
N ILE A 332 9.99 13.87 6.92
CA ILE A 332 9.58 12.70 7.73
C ILE A 332 10.40 11.47 7.35
N TRP A 333 10.51 11.17 6.06
CA TRP A 333 11.33 10.05 5.60
C TRP A 333 12.79 10.18 6.02
N ARG A 334 13.38 11.36 5.87
CA ARG A 334 14.81 11.60 6.11
C ARG A 334 15.17 11.54 7.58
N PHE A 335 14.36 12.10 8.45
CA PHE A 335 14.69 12.30 9.85
C PHE A 335 13.97 11.34 10.81
N PHE A 336 12.80 10.84 10.46
CA PHE A 336 12.03 9.95 11.34
C PHE A 336 11.97 8.50 10.82
N GLU A 337 11.44 8.28 9.61
CA GLU A 337 11.07 6.94 9.15
C GLU A 337 12.25 5.96 9.18
N ARG A 338 13.42 6.37 8.69
CA ARG A 338 14.62 5.51 8.65
C ARG A 338 15.08 5.08 10.04
N ALA A 339 15.09 6.03 10.98
CA ALA A 339 15.49 5.76 12.37
C ALA A 339 14.44 4.87 13.07
N ALA A 340 13.16 5.21 12.92
CA ALA A 340 12.05 4.46 13.51
C ALA A 340 11.98 3.01 13.01
N GLN A 341 12.17 2.78 11.71
CA GLN A 341 12.23 1.43 11.14
C GLN A 341 13.39 0.62 11.72
N SER A 342 14.59 1.20 11.77
CA SER A 342 15.78 0.53 12.31
C SER A 342 15.58 0.18 13.78
N TRP A 343 15.15 1.14 14.58
CA TRP A 343 14.89 0.95 16.01
C TRP A 343 13.82 -0.10 16.27
N THR A 344 12.66 -0.01 15.60
CA THR A 344 11.55 -0.95 15.76
C THR A 344 11.97 -2.37 15.37
N LYS A 345 12.69 -2.51 14.25
CA LYS A 345 13.22 -3.82 13.83
C LYS A 345 14.16 -4.41 14.87
N SER A 346 15.09 -3.63 15.39
CA SER A 346 16.05 -4.08 16.41
C SER A 346 15.35 -4.46 17.71
N ALA A 347 14.43 -3.62 18.20
CA ALA A 347 13.67 -3.87 19.43
C ALA A 347 12.83 -5.14 19.32
N LEU A 348 12.05 -5.31 18.25
CA LEU A 348 11.22 -6.50 18.05
C LEU A 348 12.08 -7.77 17.90
N THR A 349 13.21 -7.69 17.21
CA THR A 349 14.13 -8.83 17.08
C THR A 349 14.71 -9.23 18.42
N ALA A 350 15.12 -8.28 19.24
CA ALA A 350 15.62 -8.53 20.59
C ALA A 350 14.55 -9.16 21.52
N LEU A 351 13.31 -8.63 21.48
CA LEU A 351 12.19 -9.18 22.25
C LEU A 351 11.89 -10.63 21.87
N VAL A 352 11.84 -10.93 20.57
CA VAL A 352 11.58 -12.28 20.09
C VAL A 352 12.70 -13.25 20.47
N ASN A 353 13.96 -12.84 20.28
CA ASN A 353 15.11 -13.68 20.66
C ASN A 353 15.15 -13.94 22.16
N GLY A 354 14.83 -12.93 22.99
CA GLY A 354 14.68 -13.08 24.45
C GLY A 354 13.57 -14.07 24.82
N ALA A 355 12.39 -13.96 24.20
CA ALA A 355 11.29 -14.89 24.44
C ALA A 355 11.64 -16.33 24.04
N LEU A 356 12.30 -16.53 22.89
CA LEU A 356 12.74 -17.86 22.45
C LEU A 356 13.79 -18.45 23.39
N ALA A 357 14.73 -17.65 23.91
CA ALA A 357 15.74 -18.09 24.86
C ALA A 357 15.10 -18.55 26.19
N LEU A 358 14.10 -17.81 26.70
CA LEU A 358 13.34 -18.20 27.89
C LEU A 358 12.57 -19.52 27.71
N LEU A 359 11.96 -19.69 26.56
CA LEU A 359 11.22 -20.94 26.23
C LEU A 359 12.18 -22.15 26.09
N SER A 360 13.36 -21.96 25.51
CA SER A 360 14.37 -23.00 25.36
C SER A 360 15.08 -23.34 26.69
N GLY A 361 15.37 -22.33 27.52
CA GLY A 361 15.98 -22.51 28.85
C GLY A 361 15.08 -23.24 29.85
N ASN A 362 13.75 -23.00 29.80
CA ASN A 362 12.77 -23.76 30.60
C ASN A 362 12.60 -25.22 30.12
N GLY A 363 12.85 -25.49 28.85
CA GLY A 363 12.84 -26.87 28.31
C GLY A 363 14.03 -27.71 28.81
N ALA A 364 15.19 -27.12 29.01
CA ALA A 364 16.37 -27.80 29.56
C ALA A 364 16.19 -28.14 31.04
N LYS A 365 15.74 -27.20 31.87
CA LYS A 365 15.44 -27.44 33.30
C LYS A 365 14.34 -28.48 33.55
N ARG A 366 13.39 -28.60 32.65
CA ARG A 366 12.30 -29.60 32.78
C ARG A 366 12.76 -31.03 32.42
N LYS A 367 13.78 -31.17 31.58
CA LYS A 367 14.36 -32.47 31.26
C LYS A 367 15.31 -32.98 32.37
N GLU A 368 16.03 -32.09 33.06
CA GLU A 368 16.86 -32.46 34.21
C GLU A 368 16.04 -32.80 35.47
N GLY A 369 14.84 -32.23 35.62
CA GLY A 369 13.93 -32.54 36.75
C GLY A 369 13.10 -33.82 36.58
N ILE A 370 13.18 -34.54 35.46
CA ILE A 370 12.50 -35.82 35.23
C ILE A 370 13.51 -37.00 35.27
N ALA A 371 14.81 -36.69 35.33
CA ALA A 371 15.90 -37.69 35.36
C ALA A 371 16.48 -37.93 36.78
N ASN A 372 15.91 -37.32 37.82
CA ASN A 372 16.13 -37.59 39.22
C ASN A 372 14.80 -38.08 39.82
#